data_2abe0fe383920eb4538290353b0de6c2
#
_entry.id   2abe0fe383920eb4538290353b0de6c2
#
_cell.length_a   1.000
_cell.length_b   1.000
_cell.length_c   1.000
_cell.angle_alpha   90.00
_cell.angle_beta   90.00
_cell.angle_gamma   90.00
#
_symmetry.space_group_name_H-M   'P 1'
#
loop_
_entity.id
_entity.type
_entity.pdbx_description
1 polymer ?
#
loop_
_entity_poly.entity_id
_entity_poly.type
_entity_poly.pdbx_seq_one_letter_code
_entity_poly.pdbx_strand_id
1 'polypeptide(L)'
;MRNFATCFIVVLYAIAATAQHHKYIAPSDPVVRQSIGKWQDMKFGLFMHWGTYSQWGIVESWSICPEDEGWTQRRGPFSKNYTDYVKAYENLQTTFNPVKFAPEKWV
;
A
#
# COMPACT_ATOMS: atom_id res chain seq x y z
N MET A 1 20.88 -43.07 -13.52
CA MET A 1 21.02 -41.92 -12.61
C MET A 1 21.63 -40.66 -13.27
N ARG A 2 22.60 -40.81 -14.20
CA ARG A 2 23.26 -39.68 -14.89
C ARG A 2 22.32 -38.81 -15.74
N ASN A 3 21.29 -39.41 -16.37
CA ASN A 3 20.34 -38.67 -17.23
C ASN A 3 19.29 -37.85 -16.46
N PHE A 4 18.93 -38.23 -15.22
CA PHE A 4 18.01 -37.48 -14.38
C PHE A 4 18.63 -36.15 -13.89
N ALA A 5 19.91 -36.16 -13.52
CA ALA A 5 20.60 -34.95 -13.09
C ALA A 5 20.71 -33.92 -14.23
N THR A 6 20.96 -34.40 -15.46
CA THR A 6 21.07 -33.53 -16.65
C THR A 6 19.71 -32.89 -17.00
N CYS A 7 18.60 -33.64 -16.94
CA CYS A 7 17.28 -33.10 -17.15
C CYS A 7 16.90 -32.04 -16.07
N PHE A 8 17.27 -32.28 -14.81
CA PHE A 8 16.98 -31.33 -13.72
C PHE A 8 17.72 -30.02 -13.89
N ILE A 9 18.98 -30.08 -14.35
CA ILE A 9 19.78 -28.86 -14.61
C ILE A 9 19.19 -28.07 -15.78
N VAL A 10 18.76 -28.74 -16.86
CA VAL A 10 18.16 -28.08 -18.02
C VAL A 10 16.81 -27.40 -17.65
N VAL A 11 16.01 -28.03 -16.81
CA VAL A 11 14.74 -27.46 -16.33
C VAL A 11 14.97 -26.24 -15.44
N LEU A 12 15.98 -26.28 -14.54
CA LEU A 12 16.37 -25.13 -13.71
C LEU A 12 16.87 -23.95 -14.55
N TYR A 13 17.64 -24.20 -15.61
CA TYR A 13 18.08 -23.17 -16.54
C TYR A 13 16.92 -22.55 -17.33
N ALA A 14 15.96 -23.35 -17.76
CA ALA A 14 14.77 -22.86 -18.47
C ALA A 14 13.90 -21.95 -17.58
N ILE A 15 13.76 -22.28 -16.28
CA ILE A 15 13.01 -21.44 -15.31
C ILE A 15 13.73 -20.12 -15.05
N ALA A 16 15.05 -20.13 -14.96
CA ALA A 16 15.84 -18.91 -14.77
C ALA A 16 15.79 -17.95 -15.99
N ALA A 17 15.64 -18.50 -17.20
CA ALA A 17 15.56 -17.73 -18.44
C ALA A 17 14.21 -17.00 -18.62
N THR A 18 13.16 -17.38 -17.89
CA THR A 18 11.83 -16.72 -17.95
C THR A 18 11.67 -15.55 -16.99
N ALA A 19 12.66 -15.23 -16.19
CA ALA A 19 12.68 -13.99 -15.42
C ALA A 19 12.76 -12.80 -16.40
N GLN A 20 11.60 -12.39 -16.88
CA GLN A 20 11.47 -11.23 -17.77
C GLN A 20 11.84 -9.97 -16.96
N HIS A 21 13.02 -9.46 -17.17
CA HIS A 21 13.34 -8.07 -16.81
C HIS A 21 12.46 -7.15 -17.65
N HIS A 22 11.33 -6.71 -17.09
CA HIS A 22 10.58 -5.62 -17.69
C HIS A 22 11.52 -4.40 -17.75
N LYS A 23 11.99 -4.10 -18.97
CA LYS A 23 12.82 -2.93 -19.19
C LYS A 23 12.00 -1.69 -18.82
N TYR A 24 12.45 -0.95 -17.82
CA TYR A 24 11.84 0.33 -17.47
C TYR A 24 11.83 1.26 -18.69
N ILE A 25 10.65 1.73 -19.07
CA ILE A 25 10.47 2.73 -20.11
C ILE A 25 10.14 4.04 -19.40
N ALA A 26 11.05 5.00 -19.53
CA ALA A 26 10.84 6.33 -18.95
C ALA A 26 9.61 7.00 -19.58
N PRO A 27 8.77 7.70 -18.79
CA PRO A 27 7.64 8.47 -19.33
C PRO A 27 8.07 9.42 -20.43
N SER A 28 7.23 9.59 -21.45
CA SER A 28 7.48 10.55 -22.54
C SER A 28 7.35 12.00 -22.09
N ASP A 29 6.46 12.27 -21.12
CA ASP A 29 6.21 13.61 -20.58
C ASP A 29 7.45 14.14 -19.83
N PRO A 30 8.00 15.30 -20.25
CA PRO A 30 9.19 15.89 -19.62
C PRO A 30 8.94 16.34 -18.17
N VAL A 31 7.73 16.75 -17.80
CA VAL A 31 7.38 17.17 -16.44
C VAL A 31 7.40 15.96 -15.51
N VAL A 32 6.85 14.84 -15.97
CA VAL A 32 6.87 13.58 -15.21
C VAL A 32 8.30 13.08 -15.03
N ARG A 33 9.13 13.11 -16.07
CA ARG A 33 10.55 12.73 -15.98
C ARG A 33 11.32 13.59 -14.97
N GLN A 34 11.11 14.90 -15.00
CA GLN A 34 11.73 15.82 -14.05
C GLN A 34 11.30 15.52 -12.60
N SER A 35 10.01 15.24 -12.39
CA SER A 35 9.48 14.91 -11.07
C SER A 35 10.04 13.60 -10.52
N ILE A 36 10.17 12.59 -11.39
CA ILE A 36 10.81 11.31 -11.03
C ILE A 36 12.28 11.52 -10.67
N GLY A 37 13.01 12.32 -11.44
CA GLY A 37 14.41 12.65 -11.15
C GLY A 37 14.57 13.32 -9.78
N LYS A 38 13.76 14.34 -9.50
CA LYS A 38 13.75 14.99 -8.19
C LYS A 38 13.45 14.00 -7.05
N TRP A 39 12.46 13.12 -7.24
CA TRP A 39 12.11 12.10 -6.26
C TRP A 39 13.27 11.13 -6.01
N GLN A 40 13.94 10.66 -7.05
CA GLN A 40 15.10 9.78 -6.94
C GLN A 40 16.28 10.44 -6.21
N ASP A 41 16.43 11.76 -6.36
CA ASP A 41 17.51 12.51 -5.70
C ASP A 41 17.27 12.73 -4.20
N MET A 42 16.02 12.65 -3.74
CA MET A 42 15.69 12.82 -2.31
C MET A 42 16.29 11.76 -1.41
N LYS A 43 16.60 10.55 -1.93
CA LYS A 43 17.27 9.43 -1.24
C LYS A 43 16.59 8.92 0.03
N PHE A 44 15.88 9.79 0.76
CA PHE A 44 15.21 9.50 2.02
C PHE A 44 13.86 10.21 2.05
N GLY A 45 12.85 9.57 2.66
CA GLY A 45 11.51 10.13 2.82
C GLY A 45 10.78 9.51 3.99
N LEU A 46 9.94 10.29 4.66
CA LEU A 46 8.99 9.80 5.64
C LEU A 46 7.71 9.38 4.92
N PHE A 47 7.32 8.11 5.08
CA PHE A 47 6.05 7.60 4.59
C PHE A 47 5.09 7.41 5.77
N MET A 48 3.92 8.04 5.70
CA MET A 48 2.92 7.95 6.75
C MET A 48 1.55 7.61 6.18
N HIS A 49 0.88 6.67 6.83
CA HIS A 49 -0.53 6.40 6.61
C HIS A 49 -1.37 7.28 7.52
N TRP A 50 -2.18 8.15 6.94
CA TRP A 50 -3.00 9.08 7.67
C TRP A 50 -4.25 9.47 6.87
N GLY A 51 -5.41 9.45 7.52
CA GLY A 51 -6.69 9.73 6.88
C GLY A 51 -7.84 9.84 7.89
N THR A 52 -9.07 9.79 7.40
CA THR A 52 -10.28 9.88 8.22
C THR A 52 -10.32 8.87 9.36
N TYR A 53 -9.82 7.66 9.11
CA TYR A 53 -9.70 6.56 10.08
C TYR A 53 -8.85 6.91 11.32
N SER A 54 -7.96 7.88 11.20
CA SER A 54 -7.15 8.35 12.34
C SER A 54 -7.98 8.95 13.46
N GLN A 55 -9.20 9.43 13.16
CA GLN A 55 -10.15 9.92 14.18
C GLN A 55 -10.61 8.79 15.11
N TRP A 56 -10.64 7.55 14.64
CA TRP A 56 -11.02 6.38 15.43
C TRP A 56 -9.82 5.60 15.99
N GLY A 57 -8.60 5.94 15.58
CA GLY A 57 -7.40 5.20 15.97
C GLY A 57 -7.40 3.76 15.48
N ILE A 58 -7.94 3.51 14.30
CA ILE A 58 -8.03 2.19 13.67
C ILE A 58 -7.04 2.07 12.51
N VAL A 59 -6.82 0.82 12.07
CA VAL A 59 -5.86 0.52 11.01
C VAL A 59 -6.46 0.82 9.65
N GLU A 60 -6.24 2.02 9.14
CA GLU A 60 -6.65 2.48 7.80
C GLU A 60 -8.11 2.12 7.46
N SER A 61 -8.37 1.71 6.21
CA SER A 61 -9.69 1.25 5.75
C SER A 61 -9.91 -0.26 5.92
N TRP A 62 -8.96 -1.00 6.48
CA TRP A 62 -9.06 -2.45 6.60
C TRP A 62 -10.27 -2.92 7.39
N SER A 63 -10.70 -2.15 8.39
CA SER A 63 -11.87 -2.47 9.21
C SER A 63 -13.21 -2.45 8.44
N ILE A 64 -13.25 -1.87 7.24
CA ILE A 64 -14.42 -1.91 6.36
C ILE A 64 -14.35 -3.04 5.30
N CYS A 65 -13.33 -3.91 5.36
CA CYS A 65 -13.37 -5.16 4.63
C CYS A 65 -14.46 -6.07 5.19
N PRO A 66 -15.18 -6.83 4.34
CA PRO A 66 -16.23 -7.74 4.82
C PRO A 66 -15.69 -8.83 5.75
N GLU A 67 -14.49 -9.30 5.46
CA GLU A 67 -13.78 -10.32 6.22
C GLU A 67 -13.29 -9.76 7.54
N ASP A 68 -13.47 -10.55 8.60
CA ASP A 68 -13.05 -10.18 9.96
C ASP A 68 -11.65 -10.75 10.22
N GLU A 69 -10.64 -9.99 9.87
CA GLU A 69 -9.26 -10.34 10.18
C GLU A 69 -8.93 -9.90 11.62
N GLY A 70 -8.25 -10.75 12.39
CA GLY A 70 -8.02 -10.51 13.81
C GLY A 70 -7.31 -9.19 14.14
N TRP A 71 -6.50 -8.66 13.22
CA TRP A 71 -5.80 -7.39 13.39
C TRP A 71 -6.59 -6.17 12.87
N THR A 72 -7.72 -6.39 12.18
CA THR A 72 -8.59 -5.34 11.62
C THR A 72 -9.92 -5.23 12.34
N GLN A 73 -10.01 -5.73 13.55
CA GLN A 73 -11.26 -5.80 14.32
C GLN A 73 -11.97 -4.45 14.38
N ARG A 74 -13.26 -4.49 14.07
CA ARG A 74 -14.16 -3.34 14.23
C ARG A 74 -14.31 -3.02 15.70
N ARG A 75 -14.20 -1.75 16.06
CA ARG A 75 -14.34 -1.26 17.42
C ARG A 75 -15.39 -0.14 17.49
N GLY A 76 -15.88 0.13 18.69
CA GLY A 76 -16.86 1.19 18.92
C GLY A 76 -18.31 0.75 18.79
N PRO A 77 -19.25 1.70 18.86
CA PRO A 77 -20.69 1.43 19.00
C PRO A 77 -21.32 0.69 17.81
N PHE A 78 -20.73 0.83 16.63
CA PHE A 78 -21.23 0.21 15.40
C PHE A 78 -20.56 -1.11 15.05
N SER A 79 -19.61 -1.60 15.87
CA SER A 79 -18.76 -2.76 15.57
C SER A 79 -19.52 -4.07 15.30
N LYS A 80 -20.74 -4.21 15.83
CA LYS A 80 -21.55 -5.43 15.70
C LYS A 80 -22.41 -5.47 14.43
N ASN A 81 -22.58 -4.36 13.74
CA ASN A 81 -23.35 -4.26 12.50
C ASN A 81 -22.47 -3.71 11.39
N TYR A 82 -22.11 -4.56 10.44
CA TYR A 82 -21.21 -4.18 9.34
C TYR A 82 -21.72 -2.98 8.54
N THR A 83 -23.01 -2.98 8.18
CA THR A 83 -23.59 -1.91 7.36
C THR A 83 -23.57 -0.55 8.08
N ASP A 84 -23.91 -0.55 9.36
CA ASP A 84 -23.90 0.67 10.17
C ASP A 84 -22.45 1.12 10.43
N TYR A 85 -21.52 0.18 10.60
CA TYR A 85 -20.11 0.48 10.73
C TYR A 85 -19.54 1.17 9.49
N VAL A 86 -19.81 0.63 8.31
CA VAL A 86 -19.36 1.23 7.04
C VAL A 86 -19.93 2.63 6.85
N LYS A 87 -21.22 2.83 7.08
CA LYS A 87 -21.84 4.17 7.01
C LYS A 87 -21.21 5.15 7.99
N ALA A 88 -20.97 4.73 9.22
CA ALA A 88 -20.34 5.56 10.24
C ALA A 88 -18.88 5.91 9.85
N TYR A 89 -18.14 4.94 9.30
CA TYR A 89 -16.80 5.15 8.79
C TYR A 89 -16.77 6.16 7.64
N GLU A 90 -17.63 5.99 6.64
CA GLU A 90 -17.75 6.91 5.51
C GLU A 90 -18.11 8.34 5.96
N ASN A 91 -18.95 8.45 6.99
CA ASN A 91 -19.34 9.75 7.56
C ASN A 91 -18.20 10.48 8.27
N LEU A 92 -17.09 9.80 8.60
CA LEU A 92 -15.89 10.46 9.19
C LEU A 92 -15.34 11.57 8.32
N GLN A 93 -15.54 11.52 7.00
CA GLN A 93 -15.14 12.59 6.09
C GLN A 93 -15.78 13.95 6.44
N THR A 94 -16.96 13.96 7.04
CA THR A 94 -17.69 15.19 7.39
C THR A 94 -17.08 15.93 8.59
N THR A 95 -16.34 15.19 9.43
CA THR A 95 -15.72 15.72 10.66
C THR A 95 -14.19 15.78 10.56
N PHE A 96 -13.62 15.21 9.51
CA PHE A 96 -12.17 15.20 9.30
C PHE A 96 -11.66 16.60 8.96
N ASN A 97 -11.01 17.23 9.92
CA ASN A 97 -10.46 18.58 9.76
C ASN A 97 -9.04 18.64 10.29
N PRO A 98 -8.01 18.40 9.46
CA PRO A 98 -6.61 18.32 9.87
C PRO A 98 -5.93 19.69 10.03
N VAL A 99 -6.51 20.60 10.78
CA VAL A 99 -6.02 21.98 11.00
C VAL A 99 -4.62 22.05 11.63
N LYS A 100 -4.15 20.98 12.24
CA LYS A 100 -2.81 20.88 12.84
C LYS A 100 -1.80 20.16 11.97
N PHE A 101 -2.14 19.89 10.71
CA PHE A 101 -1.23 19.26 9.76
C PHE A 101 -0.05 20.21 9.48
N ALA A 102 1.14 19.82 9.89
CA ALA A 102 2.36 20.59 9.74
C ALA A 102 3.53 19.63 9.43
N PRO A 103 3.61 19.12 8.19
CA PRO A 103 4.57 18.10 7.82
C PRO A 103 6.02 18.52 8.03
N GLU A 104 6.32 19.81 7.94
CA GLU A 104 7.63 20.38 8.20
C GLU A 104 8.14 20.18 9.64
N LYS A 105 7.24 19.80 10.57
CA LYS A 105 7.61 19.47 11.95
C LYS A 105 7.93 18.01 12.18
N TRP A 106 7.74 17.17 11.16
CA TRP A 106 7.90 15.73 11.26
C TRP A 106 9.17 15.23 10.56
N VAL A 107 9.86 16.10 9.83
CA VAL A 107 11.07 15.81 9.06
C VAL A 107 12.29 16.47 9.68
#